data_fbf8a1ef5f79daad77f8bcc7337635f8
#
_entry.id   fbf8a1ef5f79daad77f8bcc7337635f8
#
_cell.length_a   1.000
_cell.length_b   1.000
_cell.length_c   1.000
_cell.angle_alpha   90.00
_cell.angle_beta   90.00
_cell.angle_gamma   90.00
#
_symmetry.space_group_name_H-M   'P 1'
#
loop_
_entity.id
_entity.type
_entity.pdbx_description
1 polymer ?
#
loop_
_entity_poly.entity_id
_entity_poly.type
_entity_poly.pdbx_seq_one_letter_code
_entity_poly.pdbx_strand_id
1 'polypeptide(L)'
;ITYSTGQPALKWVQEREEKLARVTQILNTTEQDLETAAQNLMEEYNQSRKKIEQLQEYYLAGLATQVKAKAKGSKIVEIIDDLDADALLKLGQLLVNQNPTLSVVLVSRSAKTVVALRGSASTFNAKTAIQQILAFAKGSGGGSESVGQAKLLSLDGIDVALMKL
;
A
#
# COMPACT_ATOMS: atom_id res chain seq x y z
N ILE A 1 45.83 -5.16 6.19
CA ILE A 1 45.95 -3.91 7.00
C ILE A 1 46.62 -2.89 6.10
N THR A 2 45.92 -1.81 5.79
CA THR A 2 46.43 -0.73 4.93
C THR A 2 46.91 0.39 5.84
N TYR A 3 48.18 0.77 5.73
CA TYR A 3 48.77 1.88 6.47
C TYR A 3 48.83 3.10 5.56
N SER A 4 48.40 4.25 6.04
CA SER A 4 48.55 5.54 5.41
C SER A 4 49.30 6.48 6.35
N THR A 5 50.29 7.22 5.86
CA THR A 5 51.11 8.15 6.65
C THR A 5 51.21 9.50 5.92
N GLY A 6 51.44 10.56 6.69
CA GLY A 6 51.59 11.91 6.14
C GLY A 6 50.27 12.56 5.71
N GLN A 7 50.32 13.40 4.65
CA GLN A 7 49.16 14.15 4.16
C GLN A 7 47.93 13.29 3.79
N PRO A 8 48.06 12.10 3.18
CA PRO A 8 46.89 11.25 2.90
C PRO A 8 46.17 10.77 4.19
N ALA A 9 46.90 10.48 5.25
CA ALA A 9 46.30 10.08 6.54
C ALA A 9 45.53 11.24 7.17
N LEU A 10 46.10 12.46 7.13
CA LEU A 10 45.44 13.65 7.65
C LEU A 10 44.15 13.95 6.90
N LYS A 11 44.18 13.90 5.58
CA LYS A 11 42.97 14.08 4.74
C LYS A 11 41.89 13.06 5.05
N TRP A 12 42.27 11.80 5.23
CA TRP A 12 41.32 10.74 5.58
C TRP A 12 40.64 10.96 6.95
N VAL A 13 41.42 11.44 7.95
CA VAL A 13 40.87 11.80 9.27
C VAL A 13 39.92 12.99 9.14
N GLN A 14 40.32 14.05 8.44
CA GLN A 14 39.47 15.23 8.21
C GLN A 14 38.14 14.88 7.54
N GLU A 15 38.17 14.05 6.50
CA GLU A 15 36.94 13.60 5.80
C GLU A 15 36.00 12.81 6.71
N ARG A 16 36.57 12.05 7.68
CA ARG A 16 35.74 11.32 8.67
C ARG A 16 35.15 12.25 9.71
N GLU A 17 35.92 13.19 10.22
CA GLU A 17 35.45 14.21 11.18
C GLU A 17 34.35 15.07 10.55
N GLU A 18 34.49 15.49 9.29
CA GLU A 18 33.44 16.20 8.59
C GLU A 18 32.17 15.39 8.39
N LYS A 19 32.28 14.08 8.10
CA LYS A 19 31.13 13.19 7.99
C LYS A 19 30.45 13.03 9.35
N LEU A 20 31.23 12.84 10.41
CA LEU A 20 30.71 12.69 11.76
C LEU A 20 29.99 13.97 12.21
N ALA A 21 30.61 15.14 12.00
CA ALA A 21 29.99 16.42 12.30
C ALA A 21 28.65 16.64 11.54
N ARG A 22 28.58 16.22 10.29
CA ARG A 22 27.31 16.27 9.53
C ARG A 22 26.23 15.34 10.11
N VAL A 23 26.61 14.14 10.51
CA VAL A 23 25.65 13.19 11.10
C VAL A 23 25.16 13.66 12.46
N THR A 24 26.05 14.18 13.31
CA THR A 24 25.66 14.76 14.62
C THR A 24 24.74 15.96 14.46
N GLN A 25 24.99 16.79 13.45
CA GLN A 25 24.11 17.92 13.13
C GLN A 25 22.73 17.45 12.64
N ILE A 26 22.66 16.44 11.75
CA ILE A 26 21.37 15.88 11.29
C ILE A 26 20.56 15.30 12.44
N LEU A 27 21.22 14.58 13.34
CA LEU A 27 20.57 13.95 14.50
C LEU A 27 20.41 14.90 15.68
N ASN A 28 20.87 16.15 15.55
CA ASN A 28 20.85 17.17 16.61
C ASN A 28 21.38 16.63 17.94
N THR A 29 22.57 16.02 17.90
CA THR A 29 23.19 15.34 19.05
C THR A 29 24.69 15.64 19.13
N THR A 30 25.36 15.14 20.15
CA THR A 30 26.83 15.16 20.29
C THR A 30 27.45 13.88 19.70
N GLU A 31 28.76 13.89 19.46
CA GLU A 31 29.46 12.68 19.01
C GLU A 31 29.35 11.54 20.04
N GLN A 32 29.36 11.88 21.35
CA GLN A 32 29.26 10.91 22.42
C GLN A 32 27.89 10.22 22.46
N ASP A 33 26.84 10.94 22.12
CA ASP A 33 25.46 10.45 22.17
C ASP A 33 24.94 9.94 20.81
N LEU A 34 25.80 9.94 19.79
CA LEU A 34 25.42 9.64 18.41
C LEU A 34 24.79 8.25 18.26
N GLU A 35 25.37 7.24 18.91
CA GLU A 35 24.85 5.88 18.86
C GLU A 35 23.48 5.78 19.52
N THR A 36 23.32 6.40 20.70
CA THR A 36 22.03 6.45 21.41
C THR A 36 20.98 7.19 20.60
N ALA A 37 21.32 8.32 20.00
CA ALA A 37 20.39 9.08 19.14
C ALA A 37 19.96 8.29 17.92
N ALA A 38 20.89 7.56 17.28
CA ALA A 38 20.57 6.69 16.16
C ALA A 38 19.66 5.52 16.56
N GLN A 39 19.90 4.89 17.71
CA GLN A 39 19.05 3.82 18.25
C GLN A 39 17.64 4.34 18.55
N ASN A 40 17.53 5.46 19.24
CA ASN A 40 16.24 6.08 19.55
C ASN A 40 15.44 6.41 18.26
N LEU A 41 16.11 6.97 17.25
CA LEU A 41 15.46 7.25 15.96
C LEU A 41 14.93 5.98 15.31
N MET A 42 15.69 4.89 15.33
CA MET A 42 15.25 3.60 14.79
C MET A 42 14.07 3.01 15.58
N GLU A 43 14.08 3.16 16.90
CA GLU A 43 12.95 2.73 17.74
C GLU A 43 11.70 3.55 17.47
N GLU A 44 11.81 4.88 17.41
CA GLU A 44 10.70 5.78 17.08
C GLU A 44 10.14 5.49 15.68
N TYR A 45 11.01 5.26 14.70
CA TYR A 45 10.61 4.87 13.36
C TYR A 45 9.79 3.57 13.36
N ASN A 46 10.27 2.54 14.07
CA ASN A 46 9.59 1.25 14.15
C ASN A 46 8.25 1.35 14.91
N GLN A 47 8.20 2.14 15.98
CA GLN A 47 6.95 2.40 16.70
C GLN A 47 5.94 3.15 15.85
N SER A 48 6.39 4.17 15.12
CA SER A 48 5.55 4.95 14.21
C SER A 48 4.99 4.09 13.09
N ARG A 49 5.80 3.20 12.50
CA ARG A 49 5.34 2.23 11.50
C ARG A 49 4.24 1.32 12.05
N LYS A 50 4.45 0.72 13.21
CA LYS A 50 3.44 -0.14 13.86
C LYS A 50 2.13 0.62 14.13
N LYS A 51 2.24 1.87 14.57
CA LYS A 51 1.07 2.70 14.84
C LYS A 51 0.31 3.05 13.56
N ILE A 52 1.03 3.34 12.47
CA ILE A 52 0.42 3.58 11.16
C ILE A 52 -0.31 2.32 10.66
N GLU A 53 0.30 1.14 10.77
CA GLU A 53 -0.32 -0.13 10.39
C GLU A 53 -1.61 -0.39 11.19
N GLN A 54 -1.58 -0.17 12.50
CA GLN A 54 -2.78 -0.31 13.36
C GLN A 54 -3.88 0.69 12.96
N LEU A 55 -3.53 1.95 12.73
CA LEU A 55 -4.50 2.96 12.31
C LEU A 55 -5.12 2.63 10.94
N GLN A 56 -4.32 2.09 10.02
CA GLN A 56 -4.82 1.60 8.73
C GLN A 56 -5.80 0.45 8.91
N GLU A 57 -5.52 -0.52 9.80
CA GLU A 57 -6.44 -1.61 10.08
C GLU A 57 -7.78 -1.12 10.64
N TYR A 58 -7.75 -0.21 11.61
CA TYR A 58 -8.98 0.39 12.15
C TYR A 58 -9.76 1.16 11.09
N TYR A 59 -9.08 1.93 10.27
CA TYR A 59 -9.70 2.66 9.17
C TYR A 59 -10.36 1.73 8.16
N LEU A 60 -9.65 0.69 7.73
CA LEU A 60 -10.17 -0.32 6.79
C LEU A 60 -11.36 -1.10 7.38
N ALA A 61 -11.34 -1.43 8.67
CA ALA A 61 -12.48 -2.09 9.34
C ALA A 61 -13.73 -1.21 9.38
N GLY A 62 -13.57 0.08 9.69
CA GLY A 62 -14.65 1.06 9.62
C GLY A 62 -15.20 1.23 8.21
N LEU A 63 -14.30 1.35 7.22
CA LEU A 63 -14.67 1.47 5.81
C LEU A 63 -15.36 0.20 5.29
N ALA A 64 -14.90 -1.00 5.69
CA ALA A 64 -15.53 -2.26 5.34
C ALA A 64 -16.99 -2.32 5.80
N THR A 65 -17.29 -1.80 6.99
CA THR A 65 -18.67 -1.74 7.51
C THR A 65 -19.53 -0.81 6.65
N GLN A 66 -19.02 0.33 6.25
CA GLN A 66 -19.73 1.30 5.39
C GLN A 66 -19.97 0.73 3.97
N VAL A 67 -18.93 0.13 3.38
CA VAL A 67 -19.00 -0.46 2.04
C VAL A 67 -19.94 -1.67 2.03
N LYS A 68 -19.93 -2.48 3.08
CA LYS A 68 -20.85 -3.60 3.25
C LYS A 68 -22.32 -3.17 3.29
N ALA A 69 -22.62 -2.03 3.89
CA ALA A 69 -23.99 -1.49 3.93
C ALA A 69 -24.52 -1.12 2.54
N LYS A 70 -23.65 -0.89 1.56
CA LYS A 70 -23.99 -0.60 0.16
C LYS A 70 -24.11 -1.85 -0.71
N ALA A 71 -23.97 -3.05 -0.15
CA ALA A 71 -24.04 -4.30 -0.88
C ALA A 71 -25.41 -4.49 -1.54
N LYS A 72 -25.41 -4.85 -2.81
CA LYS A 72 -26.62 -5.26 -3.56
C LYS A 72 -26.61 -6.78 -3.69
N GLY A 73 -27.30 -7.45 -2.76
CA GLY A 73 -27.30 -8.92 -2.69
C GLY A 73 -25.92 -9.46 -2.28
N SER A 74 -25.34 -10.35 -3.08
CA SER A 74 -24.02 -10.95 -2.85
C SER A 74 -22.87 -10.21 -3.57
N LYS A 75 -23.10 -8.99 -4.04
CA LYS A 75 -22.13 -8.22 -4.82
C LYS A 75 -21.90 -6.82 -4.24
N ILE A 76 -20.66 -6.41 -4.19
CA ILE A 76 -20.24 -5.04 -3.90
C ILE A 76 -19.47 -4.50 -5.08
N VAL A 77 -19.87 -3.35 -5.58
CA VAL A 77 -19.13 -2.57 -6.59
C VAL A 77 -19.05 -1.14 -6.06
N GLU A 78 -17.87 -0.69 -5.72
CA GLU A 78 -17.70 0.63 -5.10
C GLU A 78 -16.43 1.31 -5.60
N ILE A 79 -16.51 2.63 -5.75
CA ILE A 79 -15.37 3.49 -6.06
C ILE A 79 -14.97 4.21 -4.79
N ILE A 80 -13.68 4.15 -4.45
CA ILE A 80 -13.10 4.73 -3.24
C ILE A 80 -12.03 5.73 -3.65
N ASP A 81 -12.02 6.91 -3.05
CA ASP A 81 -11.16 7.99 -3.51
C ASP A 81 -9.71 7.84 -3.03
N ASP A 82 -9.49 7.54 -1.74
CA ASP A 82 -8.20 7.74 -1.06
C ASP A 82 -7.55 6.44 -0.55
N LEU A 83 -7.59 5.36 -1.32
CA LEU A 83 -6.86 4.14 -1.00
C LEU A 83 -5.77 3.86 -2.03
N ASP A 84 -4.58 3.48 -1.55
CA ASP A 84 -3.57 2.88 -2.39
C ASP A 84 -3.97 1.44 -2.81
N ALA A 85 -3.17 0.83 -3.69
CA ALA A 85 -3.48 -0.49 -4.24
C ALA A 85 -3.48 -1.59 -3.17
N ASP A 86 -2.58 -1.50 -2.20
CA ASP A 86 -2.44 -2.50 -1.13
C ASP A 86 -3.58 -2.40 -0.11
N ALA A 87 -3.94 -1.18 0.29
CA ALA A 87 -5.08 -0.95 1.17
C ALA A 87 -6.41 -1.34 0.52
N LEU A 88 -6.55 -1.09 -0.79
CA LEU A 88 -7.73 -1.51 -1.56
C LEU A 88 -7.86 -3.04 -1.60
N LEU A 89 -6.75 -3.75 -1.81
CA LEU A 89 -6.71 -5.21 -1.76
C LEU A 89 -7.06 -5.75 -0.37
N LYS A 90 -6.46 -5.19 0.68
CA LYS A 90 -6.75 -5.54 2.08
C LYS A 90 -8.23 -5.35 2.42
N LEU A 91 -8.82 -4.22 2.00
CA LEU A 91 -10.26 -3.96 2.18
C LEU A 91 -11.11 -5.03 1.49
N GLY A 92 -10.80 -5.35 0.24
CA GLY A 92 -11.50 -6.41 -0.49
C GLY A 92 -11.39 -7.77 0.19
N GLN A 93 -10.20 -8.15 0.65
CA GLN A 93 -9.97 -9.38 1.41
C GLN A 93 -10.77 -9.42 2.71
N LEU A 94 -10.81 -8.30 3.44
CA LEU A 94 -11.57 -8.18 4.67
C LEU A 94 -13.06 -8.40 4.45
N LEU A 95 -13.62 -7.83 3.37
CA LEU A 95 -15.02 -7.99 2.98
C LEU A 95 -15.38 -9.44 2.63
N VAL A 96 -14.57 -10.10 1.79
CA VAL A 96 -14.85 -11.49 1.36
C VAL A 96 -14.58 -12.50 2.46
N ASN A 97 -13.63 -12.27 3.36
CA ASN A 97 -13.37 -13.12 4.51
C ASN A 97 -14.51 -13.08 5.53
N GLN A 98 -15.10 -11.90 5.74
CA GLN A 98 -16.28 -11.76 6.61
C GLN A 98 -17.55 -12.34 6.01
N ASN A 99 -17.63 -12.47 4.69
CA ASN A 99 -18.81 -12.98 3.99
C ASN A 99 -18.38 -13.85 2.79
N PRO A 100 -18.29 -15.16 2.97
CA PRO A 100 -17.80 -16.08 1.94
C PRO A 100 -18.59 -16.11 0.63
N THR A 101 -19.86 -15.70 0.66
CA THR A 101 -20.72 -15.63 -0.55
C THR A 101 -20.54 -14.33 -1.33
N LEU A 102 -19.80 -13.37 -0.79
CA LEU A 102 -19.66 -12.05 -1.38
C LEU A 102 -18.68 -12.04 -2.56
N SER A 103 -18.99 -11.27 -3.57
CA SER A 103 -18.05 -10.84 -4.61
C SER A 103 -17.87 -9.33 -4.55
N VAL A 104 -16.65 -8.88 -4.67
CA VAL A 104 -16.27 -7.49 -4.43
C VAL A 104 -15.47 -6.97 -5.61
N VAL A 105 -15.86 -5.82 -6.14
CA VAL A 105 -15.10 -5.05 -7.12
C VAL A 105 -14.91 -3.64 -6.56
N LEU A 106 -13.67 -3.29 -6.25
CA LEU A 106 -13.31 -1.99 -5.72
C LEU A 106 -12.41 -1.24 -6.70
N VAL A 107 -12.64 0.03 -6.82
CA VAL A 107 -11.84 0.93 -7.66
C VAL A 107 -11.27 2.04 -6.77
N SER A 108 -9.97 2.24 -6.82
CA SER A 108 -9.34 3.42 -6.22
C SER A 108 -9.16 4.50 -7.28
N ARG A 109 -9.67 5.71 -7.01
CA ARG A 109 -9.47 6.86 -7.90
C ARG A 109 -8.05 7.38 -7.82
N SER A 110 -7.51 7.54 -6.62
CA SER A 110 -6.16 8.07 -6.40
C SER A 110 -5.08 7.16 -6.99
N ALA A 111 -5.18 5.84 -6.72
CA ALA A 111 -4.23 4.87 -7.24
C ALA A 111 -4.52 4.43 -8.69
N LYS A 112 -5.68 4.77 -9.26
CA LYS A 112 -6.16 4.26 -10.57
C LYS A 112 -6.05 2.74 -10.65
N THR A 113 -6.48 2.05 -9.60
CA THR A 113 -6.35 0.60 -9.47
C THR A 113 -7.73 0.01 -9.24
N VAL A 114 -7.97 -1.13 -9.88
CA VAL A 114 -9.17 -1.95 -9.68
C VAL A 114 -8.75 -3.26 -9.04
N VAL A 115 -9.53 -3.70 -8.07
CA VAL A 115 -9.38 -5.00 -7.43
C VAL A 115 -10.71 -5.73 -7.48
N ALA A 116 -10.69 -6.97 -7.95
CA ALA A 116 -11.83 -7.87 -7.95
C ALA A 116 -11.51 -9.10 -7.10
N LEU A 117 -12.40 -9.43 -6.16
CA LEU A 117 -12.23 -10.60 -5.28
C LEU A 117 -13.54 -11.39 -5.20
N ARG A 118 -13.40 -12.71 -5.03
CA ARG A 118 -14.53 -13.56 -4.69
C ARG A 118 -14.35 -14.19 -3.32
N GLY A 119 -15.43 -14.30 -2.57
CA GLY A 119 -15.49 -15.13 -1.39
C GLY A 119 -15.49 -16.62 -1.75
N SER A 120 -15.09 -17.47 -0.83
CA SER A 120 -14.90 -18.91 -1.07
C SER A 120 -16.15 -19.66 -1.54
N ALA A 121 -17.35 -19.17 -1.20
CA ALA A 121 -18.63 -19.74 -1.62
C ALA A 121 -19.29 -18.98 -2.79
N SER A 122 -18.63 -18.00 -3.38
CA SER A 122 -19.14 -17.25 -4.53
C SER A 122 -18.70 -17.92 -5.85
N THR A 123 -19.57 -17.88 -6.86
CA THR A 123 -19.29 -18.35 -8.24
C THR A 123 -18.68 -17.26 -9.12
N PHE A 124 -18.49 -16.06 -8.61
CA PHE A 124 -17.91 -14.93 -9.32
C PHE A 124 -16.48 -15.23 -9.76
N ASN A 125 -16.11 -14.84 -10.98
CA ASN A 125 -14.75 -15.00 -11.49
C ASN A 125 -14.05 -13.64 -11.57
N ALA A 126 -13.12 -13.41 -10.67
CA ALA A 126 -12.41 -12.14 -10.56
C ALA A 126 -11.56 -11.82 -11.80
N LYS A 127 -10.94 -12.83 -12.42
CA LYS A 127 -10.17 -12.65 -13.67
C LYS A 127 -11.04 -12.15 -14.81
N THR A 128 -12.21 -12.77 -14.98
CA THR A 128 -13.17 -12.36 -16.03
C THR A 128 -13.67 -10.94 -15.80
N ALA A 129 -13.95 -10.57 -14.55
CA ALA A 129 -14.36 -9.21 -14.20
C ALA A 129 -13.30 -8.17 -14.55
N ILE A 130 -12.03 -8.45 -14.25
CA ILE A 130 -10.93 -7.56 -14.63
C ILE A 130 -10.81 -7.44 -16.15
N GLN A 131 -10.94 -8.54 -16.89
CA GLN A 131 -10.91 -8.51 -18.36
C GLN A 131 -12.06 -7.68 -18.93
N GLN A 132 -13.26 -7.80 -18.37
CA GLN A 132 -14.42 -6.99 -18.78
C GLN A 132 -14.17 -5.50 -18.51
N ILE A 133 -13.62 -5.15 -17.36
CA ILE A 133 -13.26 -3.76 -17.03
C ILE A 133 -12.23 -3.21 -18.04
N LEU A 134 -11.19 -3.99 -18.34
CA LEU A 134 -10.14 -3.59 -19.28
C LEU A 134 -10.63 -3.48 -20.75
N ALA A 135 -11.78 -4.05 -21.08
CA ALA A 135 -12.39 -3.85 -22.39
C ALA A 135 -12.99 -2.43 -22.56
N PHE A 136 -13.31 -1.74 -21.46
CA PHE A 136 -13.89 -0.39 -21.47
C PHE A 136 -12.92 0.67 -20.96
N ALA A 137 -12.03 0.30 -20.04
CA ALA A 137 -11.04 1.20 -19.46
C ALA A 137 -9.62 0.79 -19.89
N LYS A 138 -8.84 1.75 -20.39
CA LYS A 138 -7.46 1.49 -20.79
C LYS A 138 -6.59 1.19 -19.57
N GLY A 139 -5.90 0.05 -19.61
CA GLY A 139 -5.04 -0.36 -18.49
C GLY A 139 -4.36 -1.69 -18.75
N SER A 140 -3.73 -2.21 -17.72
CA SER A 140 -3.13 -3.54 -17.70
C SER A 140 -3.43 -4.24 -16.39
N GLY A 141 -3.66 -5.53 -16.46
CA GLY A 141 -3.98 -6.29 -15.26
C GLY A 141 -4.23 -7.75 -15.56
N GLY A 142 -4.60 -8.49 -14.52
CA GLY A 142 -4.88 -9.90 -14.59
C GLY A 142 -5.18 -10.48 -13.23
N GLY A 143 -5.03 -11.78 -13.08
CA GLY A 143 -5.26 -12.45 -11.82
C GLY A 143 -5.70 -13.88 -11.98
N SER A 144 -6.15 -14.45 -10.88
CA SER A 144 -6.79 -15.77 -10.79
C SER A 144 -8.32 -15.64 -10.78
N GLU A 145 -9.01 -16.77 -10.68
CA GLU A 145 -10.46 -16.75 -10.50
C GLU A 145 -10.92 -16.11 -9.19
N SER A 146 -10.08 -16.17 -8.16
CA SER A 146 -10.41 -15.65 -6.83
C SER A 146 -9.99 -14.20 -6.60
N VAL A 147 -8.89 -13.76 -7.22
CA VAL A 147 -8.33 -12.41 -7.06
C VAL A 147 -7.85 -11.88 -8.40
N GLY A 148 -8.32 -10.73 -8.79
CA GLY A 148 -7.87 -10.00 -9.96
C GLY A 148 -7.52 -8.56 -9.62
N GLN A 149 -6.53 -8.00 -10.31
CA GLN A 149 -6.10 -6.62 -10.17
C GLN A 149 -5.80 -6.01 -11.53
N ALA A 150 -6.09 -4.73 -11.67
CA ALA A 150 -5.69 -3.96 -12.84
C ALA A 150 -5.26 -2.55 -12.45
N LYS A 151 -4.23 -2.06 -13.12
CA LYS A 151 -3.83 -0.66 -13.11
C LYS A 151 -4.39 0.03 -14.34
N LEU A 152 -5.14 1.10 -14.13
CA LEU A 152 -5.76 1.88 -15.20
C LEU A 152 -4.88 3.07 -15.58
N LEU A 153 -4.86 3.41 -16.85
CA LEU A 153 -4.20 4.63 -17.35
C LEU A 153 -5.09 5.86 -17.10
N SER A 154 -6.40 5.68 -17.30
CA SER A 154 -7.43 6.69 -16.98
C SER A 154 -8.63 6.00 -16.35
N LEU A 155 -9.51 6.78 -15.75
CA LEU A 155 -10.79 6.31 -15.20
C LEU A 155 -11.94 6.47 -16.21
N ASP A 156 -11.64 6.91 -17.43
CA ASP A 156 -12.65 7.07 -18.47
C ASP A 156 -13.26 5.71 -18.81
N GLY A 157 -14.58 5.65 -18.82
CA GLY A 157 -15.32 4.41 -19.10
C GLY A 157 -15.47 3.45 -17.92
N ILE A 158 -14.89 3.76 -16.75
CA ILE A 158 -14.97 2.86 -15.58
C ILE A 158 -16.42 2.69 -15.11
N ASP A 159 -17.22 3.76 -15.07
CA ASP A 159 -18.61 3.69 -14.64
C ASP A 159 -19.43 2.76 -15.53
N VAL A 160 -19.21 2.84 -16.86
CA VAL A 160 -19.87 1.95 -17.83
C VAL A 160 -19.43 0.51 -17.65
N ALA A 161 -18.14 0.29 -17.38
CA ALA A 161 -17.61 -1.04 -17.11
C ALA A 161 -18.22 -1.65 -15.85
N LEU A 162 -18.34 -0.87 -14.76
CA LEU A 162 -18.89 -1.32 -13.49
C LEU A 162 -20.40 -1.61 -13.56
N MET A 163 -21.16 -0.90 -14.41
CA MET A 163 -22.59 -1.16 -14.63
C MET A 163 -22.85 -2.47 -15.35
N LYS A 164 -21.88 -2.99 -16.09
CA LYS A 164 -22.02 -4.24 -16.87
C LYS A 164 -21.52 -5.49 -16.12
N LEU A 165 -20.95 -5.31 -14.96
CA LEU A 165 -20.54 -6.40 -14.09
C LEU A 165 -21.72 -6.89 -13.24
#